data_a14750aa791118dee5d280d5c221a1f7
#
_entry.id   a14750aa791118dee5d280d5c221a1f7
#
_cell.length_a   1.000
_cell.length_b   1.000
_cell.length_c   1.000
_cell.angle_alpha   90.00
_cell.angle_beta   90.00
_cell.angle_gamma   90.00
#
_symmetry.space_group_name_H-M   'P 1'
#
loop_
_entity.id
_entity.type
_entity.pdbx_description
1 polymer ?
#
loop_
_entity_poly.entity_id
_entity_poly.type
_entity_poly.pdbx_seq_one_letter_code
_entity_poly.pdbx_strand_id
1 'polypeptide(L)'
;LNLYMADPIIIYTDGAASGNPGPGGFGVVLKAGVYRKELMAGFRRTTNNRMELLAVIVGLEALKQPGWQVVVYSDSRYVVDAVEKGWVFGWEKKGFKDKKNPDLWKRFLAIYRQHQVKFVWVKGHADIPENERCDQLAVQASKMPNLQIDYYYEAEQDNNLKLFI
;
A
#
# COMPACT_ATOMS: atom_id res chain seq x y z
N LEU A 1 5.50 2.69 32.16
CA LEU A 1 4.53 2.77 31.07
C LEU A 1 4.05 1.38 30.71
N ASN A 2 2.77 1.17 30.88
CA ASN A 2 2.19 -0.13 30.56
C ASN A 2 1.98 -0.20 29.03
N LEU A 3 2.93 -0.81 28.33
CA LEU A 3 2.87 -0.98 26.87
C LEU A 3 1.65 -1.78 26.41
N TYR A 4 0.99 -2.50 27.32
CA TYR A 4 -0.21 -3.28 27.02
C TYR A 4 -1.48 -2.43 26.87
N MET A 5 -1.41 -1.14 27.21
CA MET A 5 -2.55 -0.22 27.20
C MET A 5 -2.40 0.90 26.16
N ALA A 6 -1.35 0.87 25.35
CA ALA A 6 -1.20 1.85 24.27
C ALA A 6 -2.22 1.58 23.18
N ASP A 7 -2.91 2.64 22.73
CA ASP A 7 -3.81 2.57 21.60
C ASP A 7 -3.03 2.14 20.34
N PRO A 8 -3.62 1.33 19.47
CA PRO A 8 -2.96 0.97 18.23
C PRO A 8 -2.76 2.19 17.34
N ILE A 9 -1.72 2.14 16.53
CA ILE A 9 -1.55 3.09 15.43
C ILE A 9 -2.56 2.74 14.35
N ILE A 10 -3.22 3.75 13.82
CA ILE A 10 -4.22 3.58 12.76
C ILE A 10 -3.64 4.13 11.46
N ILE A 11 -3.69 3.33 10.42
CA ILE A 11 -3.23 3.72 9.08
C ILE A 11 -4.40 3.55 8.11
N TYR A 12 -4.78 4.65 7.45
CA TYR A 12 -5.74 4.64 6.35
C TYR A 12 -4.97 4.74 5.05
N THR A 13 -5.37 3.99 4.04
CA THR A 13 -4.64 3.90 2.78
C THR A 13 -5.59 3.89 1.59
N ASP A 14 -5.14 4.45 0.48
CA ASP A 14 -5.79 4.30 -0.81
C ASP A 14 -4.77 4.43 -1.94
N GLY A 15 -5.09 3.83 -3.08
CA GLY A 15 -4.27 3.90 -4.27
C GLY A 15 -5.13 3.82 -5.52
N ALA A 16 -4.69 4.50 -6.57
CA ALA A 16 -5.42 4.54 -7.82
C ALA A 16 -4.47 4.72 -9.00
N ALA A 17 -4.87 4.23 -10.17
CA ALA A 17 -4.19 4.53 -11.42
C ALA A 17 -5.24 4.82 -12.49
N SER A 18 -5.04 5.92 -13.22
CA SER A 18 -5.90 6.30 -14.34
C SER A 18 -5.53 5.46 -15.56
N GLY A 19 -6.52 4.73 -16.12
CA GLY A 19 -6.29 3.86 -17.28
C GLY A 19 -5.71 2.49 -16.97
N ASN A 20 -5.28 2.24 -15.77
CA ASN A 20 -4.82 0.97 -15.18
C ASN A 20 -4.27 -0.07 -16.17
N PRO A 21 -3.02 0.08 -16.74
CA PRO A 21 -1.98 0.98 -16.24
C PRO A 21 -2.09 2.41 -16.73
N GLY A 22 -1.48 3.31 -15.97
CA GLY A 22 -1.42 4.72 -16.31
C GLY A 22 -0.83 5.53 -15.15
N PRO A 23 -0.95 6.86 -15.19
CA PRO A 23 -0.54 7.68 -14.06
C PRO A 23 -1.32 7.30 -12.82
N GLY A 24 -0.61 7.09 -11.73
CA GLY A 24 -1.21 6.66 -10.48
C GLY A 24 -0.60 7.34 -9.28
N GLY A 25 -1.22 7.11 -8.13
CA GLY A 25 -0.74 7.64 -6.87
C GLY A 25 -1.32 6.89 -5.70
N PHE A 26 -0.74 7.15 -4.54
CA PHE A 26 -1.28 6.64 -3.29
C PHE A 26 -1.41 7.76 -2.26
N GLY A 27 -2.29 7.55 -1.31
CA GLY A 27 -2.48 8.41 -0.16
C GLY A 27 -2.54 7.59 1.12
N VAL A 28 -1.96 8.15 2.18
CA VAL A 28 -1.91 7.55 3.51
C VAL A 28 -2.25 8.61 4.54
N VAL A 29 -3.09 8.25 5.50
CA VAL A 29 -3.28 9.03 6.72
C VAL A 29 -2.90 8.14 7.90
N LEU A 30 -1.91 8.56 8.66
CA LEU A 30 -1.41 7.86 9.83
C LEU A 30 -1.83 8.61 11.08
N LYS A 31 -2.44 7.89 12.05
CA LYS A 31 -2.88 8.47 13.31
C LYS A 31 -2.26 7.70 14.48
N ALA A 32 -1.61 8.43 15.36
CA ALA A 32 -1.00 7.88 16.57
C ALA A 32 -1.33 8.82 17.73
N GLY A 33 -2.38 8.47 18.50
CA GLY A 33 -2.90 9.35 19.55
C GLY A 33 -3.38 10.69 18.95
N VAL A 34 -2.77 11.78 19.41
CA VAL A 34 -3.09 13.13 18.91
C VAL A 34 -2.34 13.49 17.62
N TYR A 35 -1.36 12.66 17.22
CA TYR A 35 -0.56 12.90 16.02
C TYR A 35 -1.27 12.37 14.78
N ARG A 36 -1.18 13.16 13.72
CA ARG A 36 -1.74 12.81 12.41
C ARG A 36 -0.74 13.21 11.33
N LYS A 37 -0.50 12.30 10.41
CA LYS A 37 0.43 12.55 9.29
C LYS A 37 -0.20 12.09 7.99
N GLU A 38 -0.05 12.89 6.94
CA GLU A 38 -0.45 12.52 5.59
C GLU A 38 0.79 12.24 4.74
N LEU A 39 0.71 11.19 3.92
CA LEU A 39 1.76 10.82 2.97
C LEU A 39 1.11 10.61 1.60
N MET A 40 1.80 10.99 0.55
CA MET A 40 1.36 10.71 -0.82
C MET A 40 2.55 10.65 -1.77
N ALA A 41 2.40 9.93 -2.85
CA ALA A 41 3.34 9.95 -3.97
C ALA A 41 2.61 9.57 -5.25
N GLY A 42 3.10 10.09 -6.38
CA GLY A 42 2.56 9.84 -7.70
C GLY A 42 3.59 9.24 -8.62
N PHE A 43 3.12 8.38 -9.54
CA PHE A 43 3.94 7.64 -10.48
C PHE A 43 3.39 7.84 -11.90
N ARG A 44 4.29 7.96 -12.87
CA ARG A 44 3.89 8.24 -14.25
C ARG A 44 3.18 7.08 -14.94
N ARG A 45 3.51 5.84 -14.56
CA ARG A 45 2.91 4.62 -15.10
C ARG A 45 2.98 3.51 -14.08
N THR A 46 1.82 3.05 -13.63
CA THR A 46 1.68 2.01 -12.62
C THR A 46 0.28 1.39 -12.69
N THR A 47 -0.08 0.59 -11.70
CA THR A 47 -1.40 -0.05 -11.62
C THR A 47 -2.10 0.27 -10.31
N ASN A 48 -3.43 0.10 -10.28
CA ASN A 48 -4.20 0.24 -9.04
C ASN A 48 -3.65 -0.65 -7.93
N ASN A 49 -3.41 -1.94 -8.22
CA ASN A 49 -2.96 -2.89 -7.20
C ASN A 49 -1.59 -2.51 -6.63
N ARG A 50 -0.67 -2.02 -7.48
CA ARG A 50 0.63 -1.57 -7.02
C ARG A 50 0.49 -0.36 -6.08
N MET A 51 -0.36 0.59 -6.42
CA MET A 51 -0.58 1.79 -5.59
C MET A 51 -1.27 1.46 -4.27
N GLU A 52 -2.24 0.56 -4.28
CA GLU A 52 -2.90 0.08 -3.06
C GLU A 52 -1.90 -0.60 -2.10
N LEU A 53 -1.06 -1.47 -2.64
CA LEU A 53 -0.06 -2.17 -1.84
C LEU A 53 1.04 -1.22 -1.36
N LEU A 54 1.51 -0.33 -2.22
CA LEU A 54 2.56 0.62 -1.88
C LEU A 54 2.10 1.61 -0.79
N ALA A 55 0.84 2.01 -0.81
CA ALA A 55 0.26 2.85 0.26
C ALA A 55 0.44 2.18 1.64
N VAL A 56 0.12 0.90 1.74
CA VAL A 56 0.27 0.14 2.99
C VAL A 56 1.75 0.06 3.40
N ILE A 57 2.62 -0.26 2.46
CA ILE A 57 4.06 -0.37 2.71
C ILE A 57 4.62 0.95 3.26
N VAL A 58 4.35 2.05 2.57
CA VAL A 58 4.86 3.36 2.95
C VAL A 58 4.30 3.80 4.31
N GLY A 59 3.02 3.52 4.56
CA GLY A 59 2.41 3.80 5.85
C GLY A 59 3.11 3.06 7.00
N LEU A 60 3.38 1.78 6.83
CA LEU A 60 4.09 0.99 7.82
C LEU A 60 5.56 1.42 7.97
N GLU A 61 6.24 1.70 6.86
CA GLU A 61 7.64 2.15 6.87
C GLU A 61 7.82 3.52 7.50
N ALA A 62 6.77 4.31 7.61
CA ALA A 62 6.81 5.60 8.30
C ALA A 62 6.95 5.46 9.82
N LEU A 63 6.71 4.29 10.38
CA LEU A 63 6.89 4.00 11.79
C LEU A 63 8.38 3.80 12.08
N LYS A 64 8.96 4.66 12.92
CA LYS A 64 10.41 4.68 13.17
C LYS A 64 10.90 3.58 14.09
N GLN A 65 10.02 3.02 14.92
CA GLN A 65 10.35 1.98 15.90
C GLN A 65 9.55 0.72 15.58
N PRO A 66 10.12 -0.48 15.76
CA PRO A 66 9.36 -1.72 15.61
C PRO A 66 8.47 -2.00 16.82
N GLY A 67 7.60 -3.00 16.69
CA GLY A 67 6.83 -3.51 17.82
C GLY A 67 5.50 -2.82 18.07
N TRP A 68 4.99 -2.03 17.15
CA TRP A 68 3.69 -1.39 17.30
C TRP A 68 2.54 -2.35 16.97
N GLN A 69 1.42 -2.16 17.68
CA GLN A 69 0.14 -2.67 17.21
C GLN A 69 -0.42 -1.67 16.21
N VAL A 70 -0.75 -2.16 15.01
CA VAL A 70 -1.18 -1.32 13.89
C VAL A 70 -2.46 -1.87 13.30
N VAL A 71 -3.43 -1.01 13.05
CA VAL A 71 -4.64 -1.35 12.30
C VAL A 71 -4.61 -0.59 10.98
N VAL A 72 -4.65 -1.31 9.88
CA VAL A 72 -4.64 -0.74 8.53
C VAL A 72 -6.03 -0.86 7.93
N TYR A 73 -6.60 0.27 7.52
CA TYR A 73 -7.87 0.34 6.81
C TYR A 73 -7.60 0.47 5.31
N SER A 74 -8.16 -0.42 4.52
CA SER A 74 -8.01 -0.43 3.06
C SER A 74 -9.29 -0.91 2.40
N ASP A 75 -9.65 -0.34 1.26
CA ASP A 75 -10.74 -0.83 0.42
C ASP A 75 -10.28 -1.86 -0.62
N SER A 76 -8.99 -2.15 -0.67
CA SER A 76 -8.41 -3.11 -1.60
C SER A 76 -8.58 -4.54 -1.12
N ARG A 77 -9.48 -5.29 -1.74
CA ARG A 77 -9.59 -6.74 -1.51
C ARG A 77 -8.31 -7.46 -1.89
N TYR A 78 -7.63 -6.98 -2.93
CA TYR A 78 -6.35 -7.55 -3.36
C TYR A 78 -5.33 -7.59 -2.21
N VAL A 79 -5.20 -6.48 -1.46
CA VAL A 79 -4.24 -6.40 -0.36
C VAL A 79 -4.77 -7.09 0.89
N VAL A 80 -5.99 -6.75 1.31
CA VAL A 80 -6.56 -7.23 2.59
C VAL A 80 -6.69 -8.75 2.58
N ASP A 81 -7.26 -9.32 1.52
CA ASP A 81 -7.48 -10.76 1.46
C ASP A 81 -6.17 -11.55 1.36
N ALA A 82 -5.18 -11.03 0.63
CA ALA A 82 -3.89 -11.69 0.52
C ALA A 82 -3.22 -11.88 1.89
N VAL A 83 -3.41 -10.93 2.79
CA VAL A 83 -2.81 -10.96 4.13
C VAL A 83 -3.72 -11.68 5.13
N GLU A 84 -4.98 -11.26 5.24
CA GLU A 84 -5.90 -11.78 6.27
C GLU A 84 -6.31 -13.23 6.01
N LYS A 85 -6.39 -13.65 4.75
CA LYS A 85 -6.62 -15.06 4.39
C LYS A 85 -5.32 -15.87 4.32
N GLY A 86 -4.17 -15.23 4.55
CA GLY A 86 -2.89 -15.90 4.62
C GLY A 86 -2.29 -16.31 3.28
N TRP A 87 -2.85 -15.89 2.14
CA TRP A 87 -2.39 -16.31 0.81
C TRP A 87 -0.96 -15.89 0.53
N VAL A 88 -0.57 -14.69 0.95
CA VAL A 88 0.76 -14.15 0.67
C VAL A 88 1.88 -15.01 1.27
N PHE A 89 1.63 -15.66 2.39
CA PHE A 89 2.62 -16.52 3.05
C PHE A 89 2.86 -17.80 2.24
N GLY A 90 1.83 -18.33 1.60
CA GLY A 90 1.97 -19.43 0.65
C GLY A 90 2.71 -19.02 -0.62
N TRP A 91 2.44 -17.82 -1.12
CA TRP A 91 3.15 -17.28 -2.29
C TRP A 91 4.65 -17.13 -1.99
N GLU A 92 4.97 -16.62 -0.81
CA GLU A 92 6.38 -16.47 -0.39
C GLU A 92 7.11 -17.81 -0.38
N LYS A 93 6.49 -18.85 0.15
CA LYS A 93 7.08 -20.21 0.19
C LYS A 93 7.43 -20.73 -1.20
N LYS A 94 6.69 -20.31 -2.22
CA LYS A 94 6.90 -20.69 -3.62
C LYS A 94 7.73 -19.65 -4.39
N GLY A 95 8.37 -18.70 -3.70
CA GLY A 95 9.19 -17.66 -4.32
C GLY A 95 8.39 -16.70 -5.19
N PHE A 96 7.10 -16.52 -4.90
CA PHE A 96 6.17 -15.69 -5.68
C PHE A 96 6.04 -16.13 -7.15
N LYS A 97 6.27 -17.41 -7.42
CA LYS A 97 6.14 -17.95 -8.77
C LYS A 97 4.73 -17.72 -9.30
N ASP A 98 4.65 -17.17 -10.53
CA ASP A 98 3.41 -16.85 -11.24
C ASP A 98 2.53 -15.83 -10.49
N LYS A 99 3.12 -15.03 -9.58
CA LYS A 99 2.42 -13.96 -8.88
C LYS A 99 2.91 -12.60 -9.34
N LYS A 100 1.97 -11.66 -9.44
CA LYS A 100 2.28 -10.27 -9.77
C LYS A 100 2.81 -9.53 -8.55
N ASN A 101 3.59 -8.50 -8.81
CA ASN A 101 4.08 -7.56 -7.80
C ASN A 101 4.97 -8.22 -6.72
N PRO A 102 5.86 -9.15 -7.10
CA PRO A 102 6.71 -9.83 -6.10
C PRO A 102 7.65 -8.85 -5.38
N ASP A 103 8.10 -7.80 -6.06
CA ASP A 103 8.94 -6.76 -5.47
C ASP A 103 8.25 -6.09 -4.28
N LEU A 104 7.00 -5.67 -4.47
CA LEU A 104 6.23 -4.99 -3.43
C LEU A 104 5.81 -5.96 -2.32
N TRP A 105 5.43 -7.20 -2.66
CA TRP A 105 5.07 -8.17 -1.63
C TRP A 105 6.25 -8.55 -0.73
N LYS A 106 7.45 -8.66 -1.29
CA LYS A 106 8.68 -8.89 -0.49
C LYS A 106 8.94 -7.71 0.46
N ARG A 107 8.83 -6.49 -0.04
CA ARG A 107 9.01 -5.28 0.75
C ARG A 107 7.93 -5.17 1.84
N PHE A 108 6.68 -5.50 1.50
CA PHE A 108 5.59 -5.54 2.46
C PHE A 108 5.88 -6.51 3.60
N LEU A 109 6.26 -7.76 3.29
CA LEU A 109 6.51 -8.77 4.32
C LEU A 109 7.65 -8.36 5.25
N ALA A 110 8.68 -7.70 4.73
CA ALA A 110 9.79 -7.21 5.54
C ALA A 110 9.32 -6.22 6.61
N ILE A 111 8.46 -5.25 6.26
CA ILE A 111 7.97 -4.27 7.23
C ILE A 111 6.82 -4.84 8.06
N TYR A 112 5.97 -5.67 7.48
CA TYR A 112 4.85 -6.31 8.18
C TYR A 112 5.31 -7.09 9.42
N ARG A 113 6.42 -7.81 9.29
CA ARG A 113 6.96 -8.65 10.38
C ARG A 113 7.58 -7.87 11.53
N GLN A 114 7.79 -6.57 11.36
CA GLN A 114 8.31 -5.71 12.42
C GLN A 114 7.23 -5.22 13.39
N HIS A 115 5.96 -5.42 13.05
CA HIS A 115 4.82 -4.94 13.84
C HIS A 115 3.76 -6.02 13.98
N GLN A 116 2.76 -5.76 14.83
CA GLN A 116 1.55 -6.58 14.93
C GLN A 116 0.47 -5.88 14.12
N VAL A 117 0.26 -6.30 12.88
CA VAL A 117 -0.59 -5.60 11.92
C VAL A 117 -1.89 -6.38 11.71
N LYS A 118 -3.01 -5.69 11.84
CA LYS A 118 -4.33 -6.18 11.52
C LYS A 118 -4.90 -5.32 10.39
N PHE A 119 -5.51 -5.95 9.40
CA PHE A 119 -6.20 -5.26 8.32
C PHE A 119 -7.70 -5.25 8.56
N VAL A 120 -8.32 -4.13 8.25
CA VAL A 120 -9.77 -3.97 8.21
C VAL A 120 -10.15 -3.55 6.80
N TRP A 121 -10.92 -4.40 6.12
CA TRP A 121 -11.46 -4.01 4.83
C TRP A 121 -12.61 -3.01 5.04
N VAL A 122 -12.58 -1.93 4.26
CA VAL A 122 -13.65 -0.94 4.24
C VAL A 122 -14.22 -0.87 2.84
N LYS A 123 -15.52 -0.72 2.73
CA LYS A 123 -16.15 -0.53 1.43
C LYS A 123 -15.74 0.84 0.88
N GLY A 124 -15.32 0.89 -0.37
CA GLY A 124 -15.00 2.14 -1.04
C GLY A 124 -16.19 3.11 -0.98
N HIS A 125 -15.90 4.38 -0.75
CA HIS A 125 -16.91 5.45 -0.60
C HIS A 125 -17.90 5.23 0.55
N ALA A 126 -17.44 4.64 1.66
CA ALA A 126 -18.27 4.32 2.83
C ALA A 126 -18.31 5.45 3.88
N ASP A 127 -18.17 6.71 3.48
CA ASP A 127 -18.28 7.89 4.35
C ASP A 127 -17.32 7.87 5.57
N ILE A 128 -16.15 7.26 5.43
CA ILE A 128 -15.10 7.32 6.43
C ILE A 128 -14.17 8.49 6.05
N PRO A 129 -14.13 9.59 6.82
CA PRO A 129 -13.43 10.82 6.41
C PRO A 129 -11.96 10.60 6.06
N GLU A 130 -11.24 9.78 6.82
CA GLU A 130 -9.83 9.53 6.56
C GLU A 130 -9.60 8.69 5.30
N ASN A 131 -10.51 7.76 4.98
CA ASN A 131 -10.45 7.01 3.72
C ASN A 131 -10.71 7.92 2.52
N GLU A 132 -11.67 8.82 2.63
CA GLU A 132 -11.95 9.83 1.60
C GLU A 132 -10.73 10.74 1.42
N ARG A 133 -10.08 11.10 2.52
CA ARG A 133 -8.85 11.90 2.43
C ARG A 133 -7.75 11.17 1.69
N CYS A 134 -7.57 9.87 1.95
CA CYS A 134 -6.59 9.04 1.22
C CYS A 134 -6.89 8.99 -0.28
N ASP A 135 -8.15 8.88 -0.67
CA ASP A 135 -8.56 8.94 -2.08
C ASP A 135 -8.17 10.27 -2.70
N GLN A 136 -8.47 11.39 -2.03
CA GLN A 136 -8.09 12.73 -2.50
C GLN A 136 -6.58 12.85 -2.67
N LEU A 137 -5.80 12.37 -1.70
CA LEU A 137 -4.34 12.38 -1.77
C LEU A 137 -3.82 11.55 -2.94
N ALA A 138 -4.38 10.37 -3.15
CA ALA A 138 -3.98 9.48 -4.26
C ALA A 138 -4.23 10.14 -5.61
N VAL A 139 -5.41 10.71 -5.81
CA VAL A 139 -5.78 11.41 -7.05
C VAL A 139 -4.91 12.65 -7.25
N GLN A 140 -4.74 13.44 -6.21
CA GLN A 140 -3.87 14.63 -6.25
C GLN A 140 -2.44 14.26 -6.64
N ALA A 141 -1.88 13.23 -6.00
CA ALA A 141 -0.52 12.78 -6.27
C ALA A 141 -0.35 12.32 -7.72
N SER A 142 -1.34 11.63 -8.28
CA SER A 142 -1.30 11.15 -9.67
C SER A 142 -1.27 12.27 -10.71
N LYS A 143 -1.67 13.48 -10.32
CA LYS A 143 -1.76 14.66 -11.21
C LYS A 143 -0.66 15.68 -10.97
N MET A 144 0.26 15.39 -10.05
CA MET A 144 1.37 16.31 -9.75
C MET A 144 2.37 16.37 -10.90
N PRO A 145 3.11 17.48 -11.05
CA PRO A 145 4.27 17.52 -11.95
C PRO A 145 5.38 16.62 -11.37
N ASN A 146 6.29 16.18 -12.23
CA ASN A 146 7.46 15.38 -11.84
C ASN A 146 7.09 14.05 -11.17
N LEU A 147 6.17 13.30 -11.77
CA LEU A 147 5.80 11.97 -11.31
C LEU A 147 7.02 11.04 -11.26
N GLN A 148 7.05 10.19 -10.25
CA GLN A 148 8.11 9.19 -10.09
C GLN A 148 7.99 8.08 -11.15
N ILE A 149 9.06 7.32 -11.27
CA ILE A 149 9.09 6.13 -12.12
C ILE A 149 8.89 4.92 -11.24
N ASP A 150 7.93 4.07 -11.60
CA ASP A 150 7.78 2.74 -11.03
C ASP A 150 8.74 1.82 -11.77
N TYR A 151 9.99 1.79 -11.31
CA TYR A 151 11.09 1.15 -12.04
C TYR A 151 10.85 -0.33 -12.29
N TYR A 152 10.41 -1.07 -11.30
CA TYR A 152 10.14 -2.50 -11.47
C TYR A 152 9.04 -2.74 -12.49
N TYR A 153 7.94 -2.01 -12.36
CA TYR A 153 6.81 -2.17 -13.26
C TYR A 153 7.18 -1.84 -14.72
N GLU A 154 7.83 -0.71 -14.94
CA GLU A 154 8.20 -0.30 -16.31
C GLU A 154 9.23 -1.24 -16.91
N ALA A 155 10.21 -1.72 -16.13
CA ALA A 155 11.20 -2.68 -16.59
C ALA A 155 10.55 -4.03 -16.97
N GLU A 156 9.57 -4.49 -16.19
CA GLU A 156 8.83 -5.71 -16.49
C GLU A 156 8.03 -5.57 -17.80
N GLN A 157 7.40 -4.42 -18.02
CA GLN A 157 6.68 -4.16 -19.27
C GLN A 157 7.62 -4.14 -20.48
N ASP A 158 8.78 -3.52 -20.36
CA ASP A 158 9.79 -3.50 -21.42
C ASP A 158 10.31 -4.91 -21.73
N ASN A 159 10.56 -5.73 -20.72
CA ASN A 159 11.00 -7.11 -20.90
C ASN A 159 9.93 -7.95 -21.60
N ASN A 160 8.67 -7.79 -21.22
CA ASN A 160 7.55 -8.47 -21.88
C ASN A 160 7.44 -8.06 -23.34
N LEU A 161 7.61 -6.79 -23.66
CA LEU A 161 7.59 -6.30 -25.03
C LEU A 161 8.71 -6.93 -25.87
N LYS A 162 9.93 -7.04 -25.33
CA LYS A 162 11.08 -7.63 -26.00
C LYS A 162 10.87 -9.11 -26.36
N LEU A 163 9.99 -9.83 -25.66
CA LEU A 163 9.66 -11.21 -25.99
C LEU A 163 8.84 -11.34 -27.28
N PHE A 164 8.20 -10.25 -27.74
CA PHE A 164 7.34 -10.25 -28.92
C PHE A 164 7.99 -9.61 -30.16
N ILE A 165 9.16 -9.01 -30.01
CA ILE A 165 9.92 -8.38 -31.09
C ILE A 165 11.34 -8.93 -31.16
#